data_2766f6641122761c80ee17893a9b96a2
#
_entry.id   2766f6641122761c80ee17893a9b96a2
#
_cell.length_a   1.000
_cell.length_b   1.000
_cell.length_c   1.000
_cell.angle_alpha   90.00
_cell.angle_beta   90.00
_cell.angle_gamma   90.00
#
_symmetry.space_group_name_H-M   'P 1'
#
loop_
_entity.id
_entity.type
_entity.pdbx_description
1 polymer ?
#
loop_
_entity_poly.entity_id
_entity_poly.type
_entity_poly.pdbx_seq_one_letter_code
_entity_poly.pdbx_strand_id
1 'polypeptide(L)'
;MTGWVVDASVFGSLVLADELEAPFPGLVEQLAEGTCQVPQHWHLEVTNQVLMGLRRKRIASGRALESIALIERLPVLVDLETSNRSTGIYQLAFTHALTTYDAAYLELAIRGNLALATFDKALRRAAKKESVALAY
;
A
#
# COMPACT_ATOMS: atom_id res chain seq x y z
N MET A 1 -6.04 11.08 -16.34
CA MET A 1 -5.98 11.02 -14.87
C MET A 1 -5.06 9.90 -14.43
N THR A 2 -4.13 10.21 -13.58
CA THR A 2 -3.14 9.24 -13.10
C THR A 2 -3.72 8.45 -11.94
N GLY A 3 -3.55 7.13 -11.97
CA GLY A 3 -3.99 6.26 -10.90
C GLY A 3 -2.82 5.50 -10.28
N TRP A 4 -2.94 5.24 -9.00
CA TRP A 4 -1.93 4.59 -8.19
C TRP A 4 -2.53 3.41 -7.43
N VAL A 5 -1.78 2.34 -7.31
CA VAL A 5 -2.02 1.33 -6.27
C VAL A 5 -1.06 1.64 -5.13
N VAL A 6 -1.58 1.81 -3.94
CA VAL A 6 -0.79 2.24 -2.78
C VAL A 6 -0.70 1.08 -1.79
N ASP A 7 0.49 0.53 -1.63
CA ASP A 7 0.77 -0.52 -0.65
C ASP A 7 0.72 0.05 0.78
N ALA A 8 0.33 -0.77 1.73
CA ALA A 8 0.22 -0.40 3.13
C ALA A 8 1.53 0.18 3.72
N SER A 9 2.70 -0.23 3.21
CA SER A 9 3.98 0.30 3.68
C SER A 9 4.11 1.81 3.51
N VAL A 10 3.56 2.35 2.43
CA VAL A 10 3.59 3.79 2.17
C VAL A 10 2.78 4.55 3.20
N PHE A 11 1.55 4.09 3.44
CA PHE A 11 0.69 4.76 4.41
C PHE A 11 1.19 4.60 5.83
N GLY A 12 1.70 3.42 6.17
CA GLY A 12 2.29 3.17 7.48
C GLY A 12 3.42 4.13 7.81
N SER A 13 4.29 4.45 6.84
CA SER A 13 5.38 5.41 7.04
C SER A 13 4.89 6.83 7.26
N LEU A 14 3.75 7.21 6.65
CA LEU A 14 3.16 8.53 6.83
C LEU A 14 2.48 8.68 8.19
N VAL A 15 1.94 7.60 8.72
CA VAL A 15 1.19 7.59 9.99
C VAL A 15 2.12 7.45 11.19
N LEU A 16 3.19 6.67 11.07
CA LEU A 16 4.17 6.50 12.12
C LEU A 16 5.15 7.68 12.07
N ALA A 17 4.84 8.73 12.77
CA ALA A 17 5.47 10.05 12.64
C ALA A 17 6.89 10.15 13.19
N ASP A 18 7.44 9.12 13.74
CA ASP A 18 8.86 9.06 14.06
C ASP A 18 9.70 8.85 12.79
N GLU A 19 9.07 8.55 11.68
CA GLU A 19 9.69 8.60 10.38
C GLU A 19 9.64 10.03 9.85
N LEU A 20 10.50 10.87 10.43
CA LEU A 20 10.58 12.30 10.12
C LEU A 20 11.01 12.57 8.69
N GLU A 21 11.55 11.59 8.01
CA GLU A 21 11.95 11.71 6.62
C GLU A 21 11.15 10.73 5.77
N ALA A 22 10.13 11.24 5.11
CA ALA A 22 9.55 10.49 4.01
C ALA A 22 10.70 10.24 3.02
N PRO A 23 11.01 8.97 2.70
CA PRO A 23 12.10 8.68 1.77
C PRO A 23 11.87 9.24 0.37
N PHE A 24 10.67 9.73 0.11
CA PHE A 24 10.31 10.30 -1.18
C PHE A 24 9.55 11.62 -0.97
N PRO A 25 10.26 12.74 -0.84
CA PRO A 25 9.62 14.05 -0.73
C PRO A 25 8.69 14.29 -1.91
N GLY A 26 7.51 14.81 -1.64
CA GLY A 26 6.51 15.06 -2.68
C GLY A 26 5.62 13.88 -3.03
N LEU A 27 5.83 12.70 -2.40
CA LEU A 27 4.99 11.53 -2.68
C LEU A 27 3.52 11.77 -2.32
N VAL A 28 3.27 12.40 -1.17
CA VAL A 28 1.90 12.70 -0.73
C VAL A 28 1.18 13.59 -1.74
N GLU A 29 1.87 14.63 -2.19
CA GLU A 29 1.32 15.55 -3.20
C GLU A 29 1.08 14.84 -4.52
N GLN A 30 2.01 13.98 -4.93
CA GLN A 30 1.87 13.20 -6.15
C GLN A 30 0.67 12.25 -6.08
N LEU A 31 0.49 11.56 -4.96
CA LEU A 31 -0.65 10.66 -4.77
C LEU A 31 -1.97 11.42 -4.68
N ALA A 32 -1.97 12.64 -4.14
CA ALA A 32 -3.17 13.46 -4.04
C ALA A 32 -3.68 13.96 -5.40
N GLU A 33 -2.83 14.00 -6.42
CA GLU A 33 -3.20 14.43 -7.76
C GLU A 33 -3.91 13.36 -8.58
N GLY A 34 -3.98 12.13 -8.07
CA GLY A 34 -4.56 11.00 -8.79
C GLY A 34 -5.55 10.22 -7.94
N THR A 35 -5.94 9.06 -8.45
CA THR A 35 -6.83 8.14 -7.76
C THR A 35 -6.01 7.03 -7.10
N CYS A 36 -6.20 6.84 -5.81
CA CYS A 36 -5.55 5.75 -5.07
C CYS A 36 -6.47 4.55 -5.00
N GLN A 37 -6.02 3.40 -5.49
CA GLN A 37 -6.74 2.15 -5.40
C GLN A 37 -6.00 1.18 -4.51
N VAL A 38 -6.76 0.37 -3.77
CA VAL A 38 -6.20 -0.60 -2.82
C VAL A 38 -7.01 -1.89 -2.87
N PRO A 39 -6.38 -3.04 -2.63
CA PRO A 39 -7.13 -4.29 -2.44
C PRO A 39 -7.85 -4.28 -1.08
N GLN A 40 -8.81 -5.21 -0.92
CA GLN A 40 -9.69 -5.24 0.25
C GLN A 40 -8.96 -5.40 1.58
N HIS A 41 -7.79 -6.00 1.61
CA HIS A 41 -7.03 -6.22 2.85
C HIS A 41 -6.18 -5.02 3.28
N TRP A 42 -6.10 -3.96 2.46
CA TRP A 42 -5.27 -2.78 2.75
C TRP A 42 -5.61 -2.13 4.09
N HIS A 43 -6.89 -1.95 4.37
CA HIS A 43 -7.33 -1.31 5.63
C HIS A 43 -6.89 -2.11 6.85
N LEU A 44 -6.95 -3.45 6.78
CA LEU A 44 -6.49 -4.30 7.87
C LEU A 44 -4.97 -4.22 8.05
N GLU A 45 -4.23 -4.21 6.96
CA GLU A 45 -2.78 -4.09 7.04
C GLU A 45 -2.33 -2.76 7.65
N VAL A 46 -2.92 -1.65 7.22
CA VAL A 46 -2.58 -0.32 7.75
C VAL A 46 -3.00 -0.22 9.21
N THR A 47 -4.19 -0.70 9.54
CA THR A 47 -4.67 -0.73 10.93
C THR A 47 -3.74 -1.55 11.82
N ASN A 48 -3.28 -2.69 11.31
CA ASN A 48 -2.33 -3.52 12.06
C ASN A 48 -0.98 -2.83 12.26
N GLN A 49 -0.51 -2.06 11.29
CA GLN A 49 0.71 -1.28 11.45
C GLN A 49 0.60 -0.26 12.60
N VAL A 50 -0.55 0.39 12.70
CA VAL A 50 -0.82 1.33 13.81
C VAL A 50 -0.80 0.57 15.14
N LEU A 51 -1.48 -0.57 15.22
CA LEU A 51 -1.52 -1.40 16.42
C LEU A 51 -0.11 -1.86 16.83
N MET A 52 0.67 -2.32 15.87
CA MET A 52 2.05 -2.75 16.14
C MET A 52 2.91 -1.57 16.58
N GLY A 53 2.72 -0.39 16.00
CA GLY A 53 3.41 0.83 16.43
C GLY A 53 3.12 1.15 17.89
N LEU A 54 1.85 1.02 18.30
CA LEU A 54 1.45 1.22 19.70
C LEU A 54 2.08 0.18 20.62
N ARG A 55 2.02 -1.10 20.25
CA ARG A 55 2.58 -2.20 21.05
C ARG A 55 4.09 -2.10 21.21
N ARG A 56 4.78 -1.58 20.19
CA ARG A 56 6.23 -1.35 20.21
C ARG A 56 6.60 0.00 20.80
N LYS A 57 5.63 0.72 21.34
CA LYS A 57 5.82 2.04 21.97
C LYS A 57 6.40 3.11 21.03
N ARG A 58 6.15 2.97 19.73
CA ARG A 58 6.56 3.97 18.74
C ARG A 58 5.58 5.14 18.66
N ILE A 59 4.30 4.91 19.01
CA ILE A 59 3.27 5.95 19.07
C ILE A 59 2.47 5.83 20.35
N ALA A 60 1.93 6.95 20.82
CA ALA A 60 1.05 6.99 21.99
C ALA A 60 -0.37 6.56 21.61
N SER A 61 -1.17 6.10 22.59
CA SER A 61 -2.52 5.59 22.36
C SER A 61 -3.45 6.62 21.72
N GLY A 62 -3.38 7.89 22.13
CA GLY A 62 -4.19 8.95 21.53
C GLY A 62 -3.88 9.15 20.05
N ARG A 63 -2.61 9.11 19.69
CA ARG A 63 -2.17 9.21 18.31
C ARG A 63 -2.58 7.99 17.48
N ALA A 64 -2.56 6.80 18.09
CA ALA A 64 -3.03 5.60 17.40
C ALA A 64 -4.50 5.74 17.01
N LEU A 65 -5.36 6.21 17.92
CA LEU A 65 -6.78 6.42 17.62
C LEU A 65 -6.99 7.50 16.56
N GLU A 66 -6.23 8.58 16.58
CA GLU A 66 -6.26 9.61 15.54
C GLU A 66 -5.90 9.04 14.18
N SER A 67 -4.88 8.16 14.13
CA SER A 67 -4.45 7.50 12.90
C SER A 67 -5.53 6.58 12.34
N ILE A 68 -6.20 5.82 13.21
CA ILE A 68 -7.32 4.95 12.79
C ILE A 68 -8.46 5.80 12.21
N ALA A 69 -8.81 6.92 12.86
CA ALA A 69 -9.84 7.81 12.36
C ALA A 69 -9.47 8.39 10.99
N LEU A 70 -8.20 8.70 10.78
CA LEU A 70 -7.71 9.16 9.48
C LEU A 70 -7.83 8.08 8.41
N ILE A 71 -7.43 6.84 8.73
CA ILE A 71 -7.55 5.70 7.80
C ILE A 71 -8.99 5.53 7.31
N GLU A 72 -9.95 5.63 8.23
CA GLU A 72 -11.37 5.48 7.88
C GLU A 72 -11.89 6.57 6.94
N ARG A 73 -11.25 7.74 6.91
CA ARG A 73 -11.67 8.88 6.10
C ARG A 73 -10.90 9.05 4.80
N LEU A 74 -9.87 8.24 4.57
CA LEU A 74 -9.06 8.38 3.35
C LEU A 74 -9.87 8.05 2.10
N PRO A 75 -9.78 8.87 1.06
CA PRO A 75 -10.54 8.66 -0.18
C PRO A 75 -9.86 7.64 -1.09
N VAL A 76 -9.61 6.44 -0.57
CA VAL A 76 -9.08 5.34 -1.38
C VAL A 76 -10.23 4.54 -1.99
N LEU A 77 -10.02 4.04 -3.21
CA LEU A 77 -10.98 3.17 -3.88
C LEU A 77 -10.59 1.72 -3.60
N VAL A 78 -11.49 0.99 -2.94
CA VAL A 78 -11.27 -0.43 -2.64
C VAL A 78 -11.63 -1.26 -3.86
N ASP A 79 -10.70 -2.10 -4.32
CA ASP A 79 -10.96 -3.03 -5.40
C ASP A 79 -11.79 -4.20 -4.89
N LEU A 80 -12.96 -4.41 -5.48
CA LEU A 80 -13.87 -5.48 -5.07
C LEU A 80 -13.63 -6.79 -5.83
N GLU A 81 -12.69 -6.81 -6.77
CA GLU A 81 -12.40 -7.97 -7.61
C GLU A 81 -11.27 -8.85 -7.10
N THR A 82 -10.60 -8.46 -6.02
CA THR A 82 -9.45 -9.22 -5.48
C THR A 82 -9.79 -10.69 -5.24
N SER A 83 -10.97 -10.97 -4.67
CA SER A 83 -11.39 -12.35 -4.36
C SER A 83 -11.60 -13.20 -5.61
N ASN A 84 -11.78 -12.59 -6.76
CA ASN A 84 -11.96 -13.28 -8.05
C ASN A 84 -10.66 -13.44 -8.83
N ARG A 85 -9.55 -13.01 -8.25
CA ARG A 85 -8.22 -12.97 -8.91
C ARG A 85 -7.20 -13.90 -8.27
N SER A 86 -7.66 -14.89 -7.54
CA SER A 86 -6.78 -15.78 -6.77
C SER A 86 -5.73 -16.48 -7.61
N THR A 87 -6.09 -16.94 -8.80
CA THR A 87 -5.15 -17.62 -9.70
C THR A 87 -4.00 -16.69 -10.12
N GLY A 88 -4.33 -15.49 -10.58
CA GLY A 88 -3.31 -14.52 -10.99
C GLY A 88 -2.44 -14.06 -9.83
N ILE A 89 -3.05 -13.82 -8.67
CA ILE A 89 -2.33 -13.44 -7.45
C ILE A 89 -1.38 -14.56 -7.02
N TYR A 90 -1.84 -15.81 -7.02
CA TYR A 90 -1.01 -16.96 -6.68
C TYR A 90 0.20 -17.07 -7.63
N GLN A 91 -0.03 -16.93 -8.93
CA GLN A 91 1.04 -17.04 -9.92
C GLN A 91 2.10 -15.94 -9.73
N LEU A 92 1.69 -14.71 -9.47
CA LEU A 92 2.61 -13.61 -9.20
C LEU A 92 3.39 -13.85 -7.90
N ALA A 93 2.71 -14.28 -6.86
CA ALA A 93 3.34 -14.59 -5.57
C ALA A 93 4.39 -15.70 -5.74
N PHE A 94 4.05 -16.76 -6.45
CA PHE A 94 4.96 -17.87 -6.71
C PHE A 94 6.18 -17.42 -7.54
N THR A 95 5.92 -16.72 -8.64
CA THR A 95 6.98 -16.28 -9.56
C THR A 95 7.98 -15.34 -8.91
N HIS A 96 7.50 -14.42 -8.08
CA HIS A 96 8.31 -13.36 -7.50
C HIS A 96 8.68 -13.58 -6.03
N ALA A 97 8.36 -14.75 -5.47
CA ALA A 97 8.60 -15.07 -4.06
C ALA A 97 7.99 -14.04 -3.11
N LEU A 98 6.77 -13.63 -3.39
CA LEU A 98 6.00 -12.71 -2.56
C LEU A 98 4.95 -13.48 -1.77
N THR A 99 4.44 -12.86 -0.69
CA THR A 99 3.20 -13.31 -0.09
C THR A 99 2.05 -13.01 -1.05
N THR A 100 0.93 -13.72 -0.91
CA THR A 100 -0.26 -13.39 -1.70
C THR A 100 -0.80 -12.00 -1.37
N TYR A 101 -0.62 -11.55 -0.14
CA TYR A 101 -1.02 -10.20 0.28
C TYR A 101 -0.26 -9.13 -0.53
N ASP A 102 1.05 -9.27 -0.65
CA ASP A 102 1.86 -8.34 -1.44
C ASP A 102 1.59 -8.49 -2.94
N ALA A 103 1.43 -9.72 -3.43
CA ALA A 103 1.13 -9.98 -4.83
C ALA A 103 -0.22 -9.38 -5.25
N ALA A 104 -1.17 -9.25 -4.34
CA ALA A 104 -2.47 -8.64 -4.65
C ALA A 104 -2.33 -7.17 -5.07
N TYR A 105 -1.39 -6.43 -4.50
CA TYR A 105 -1.09 -5.06 -4.93
C TYR A 105 -0.55 -5.04 -6.36
N LEU A 106 0.37 -5.95 -6.66
CA LEU A 106 0.96 -6.05 -7.99
C LEU A 106 -0.08 -6.46 -9.02
N GLU A 107 -0.93 -7.43 -8.71
CA GLU A 107 -2.00 -7.87 -9.59
C GLU A 107 -2.96 -6.72 -9.92
N LEU A 108 -3.36 -5.95 -8.93
CA LEU A 108 -4.24 -4.81 -9.13
C LEU A 108 -3.58 -3.77 -10.04
N ALA A 109 -2.30 -3.48 -9.83
CA ALA A 109 -1.56 -2.53 -10.66
C ALA A 109 -1.49 -2.99 -12.12
N ILE A 110 -1.24 -4.27 -12.35
CA ILE A 110 -1.19 -4.84 -13.70
C ILE A 110 -2.57 -4.76 -14.36
N ARG A 111 -3.59 -5.24 -13.69
CA ARG A 111 -4.95 -5.31 -14.21
C ARG A 111 -5.51 -3.94 -14.53
N GLY A 112 -5.24 -2.95 -13.66
CA GLY A 112 -5.72 -1.59 -13.83
C GLY A 112 -4.80 -0.70 -14.67
N ASN A 113 -3.65 -1.19 -15.08
CA ASN A 113 -2.60 -0.39 -15.74
C ASN A 113 -2.26 0.84 -14.91
N LEU A 114 -2.00 0.63 -13.63
CA LEU A 114 -1.74 1.68 -12.65
C LEU A 114 -0.28 1.63 -12.19
N ALA A 115 0.26 2.76 -11.77
CA ALA A 115 1.56 2.77 -11.10
C ALA A 115 1.42 2.22 -9.68
N LEU A 116 2.51 1.68 -9.14
CA LEU A 116 2.55 1.11 -7.80
C LEU A 116 3.41 1.98 -6.89
N ALA A 117 2.87 2.33 -5.74
CA ALA A 117 3.60 3.01 -4.67
C ALA A 117 3.84 2.01 -3.53
N THR A 118 5.09 1.65 -3.31
CA THR A 118 5.49 0.74 -2.23
C THR A 118 6.93 1.02 -1.81
N PHE A 119 7.22 0.82 -0.52
CA PHE A 119 8.59 0.85 0.01
C PHE A 119 9.20 -0.54 0.11
N ASP A 120 8.40 -1.59 -0.10
CA ASP A 120 8.89 -2.97 -0.01
C ASP A 120 9.79 -3.30 -1.20
N LYS A 121 11.03 -3.71 -0.90
CA LYS A 121 12.04 -3.95 -1.94
C LYS A 121 11.67 -5.13 -2.85
N ALA A 122 11.12 -6.19 -2.30
CA ALA A 122 10.74 -7.36 -3.08
C ALA A 122 9.59 -7.03 -4.03
N LEU A 123 8.61 -6.28 -3.55
CA LEU A 123 7.47 -5.85 -4.37
C LEU A 123 7.93 -4.87 -5.47
N ARG A 124 8.86 -3.97 -5.16
CA ARG A 124 9.45 -3.07 -6.15
C ARG A 124 10.18 -3.84 -7.26
N ARG A 125 10.95 -4.87 -6.90
CA ARG A 125 11.63 -5.71 -7.89
C ARG A 125 10.63 -6.45 -8.77
N ALA A 126 9.58 -7.01 -8.19
CA ALA A 126 8.53 -7.70 -8.93
C ALA A 126 7.82 -6.76 -9.91
N ALA A 127 7.49 -5.54 -9.47
CA ALA A 127 6.87 -4.53 -10.31
C ALA A 127 7.73 -4.23 -11.54
N LYS A 128 9.03 -4.06 -11.36
CA LYS A 128 9.95 -3.80 -12.47
C LYS A 128 9.96 -4.96 -13.47
N LYS A 129 9.97 -6.21 -12.99
CA LYS A 129 9.95 -7.39 -13.86
C LYS A 129 8.64 -7.52 -14.63
N GLU A 130 7.55 -7.06 -14.07
CA GLU A 130 6.23 -7.07 -14.72
C GLU A 130 5.95 -5.79 -15.51
N SER A 131 6.93 -4.94 -15.66
CA SER A 131 6.80 -3.65 -16.38
C SER A 131 5.73 -2.74 -15.77
N VAL A 132 5.54 -2.83 -14.48
CA VAL A 132 4.66 -1.92 -13.74
C VAL A 132 5.46 -0.69 -13.32
N ALA A 133 4.95 0.49 -13.66
CA ALA A 133 5.60 1.74 -13.27
C ALA A 133 5.56 1.91 -11.75
N LEU A 134 6.66 2.40 -11.19
CA LEU A 134 6.70 2.78 -9.78
C LEU A 134 6.39 4.26 -9.64
N ALA A 135 5.71 4.63 -8.55
CA ALA A 135 5.32 6.01 -8.30
C ALA A 135 6.53 6.94 -8.05
N TYR A 136 7.69 6.36 -7.77
CA TYR A 136 8.93 7.10 -7.49
C TYR A 136 10.16 6.25 -7.78
#